data_e6d22e3331a56d836bd8ba28d07c4809
#
_entry.id   e6d22e3331a56d836bd8ba28d07c4809
#
_cell.length_a   1.000
_cell.length_b   1.000
_cell.length_c   1.000
_cell.angle_alpha   90.00
_cell.angle_beta   90.00
_cell.angle_gamma   90.00
#
_symmetry.space_group_name_H-M   'P 1'
#
loop_
_entity.id
_entity.type
_entity.pdbx_description
1 polymer ?
#
loop_
_entity_poly.entity_id
_entity_poly.type
_entity_poly.pdbx_seq_one_letter_code
_entity_poly.pdbx_strand_id
1 'polypeptide(L)'
;WNDRNLSSVDFRAGVNNDTYKYYIDFAAQNKIEYVILDEGWAVNKKADMLQVIPQINLPELAAYAKSKNVDLILWAGYWAFHRDMEKVVKHYAAMGIKGFKVDFMDRDDQEMVDFMWKAAELCASHKMLLDYHGTCKPFGLQRTYPNVINYEGVNGLEQLKWKKQGYDQVTYDLTFPFIRMLAGPVDYTQGAMRNATQKGYYPNNHEPMSQGTRCRQLAEYIIFESPFNMLCDTPINYMKEQECTDFISSVPTIWDETVALDSKIANYITIARRSKDTWYICLLYTSDAADERS
;
A
#
# COMPACT_ATOMS: atom_id res chain seq x y z
N TRP A 1 1.28 -5.65 -3.91
CA TRP A 1 2.37 -5.88 -4.87
C TRP A 1 1.96 -5.79 -6.34
N ASN A 2 1.07 -4.89 -6.64
CA ASN A 2 0.69 -4.59 -8.01
C ASN A 2 0.33 -5.86 -8.84
N ASP A 3 -0.42 -6.76 -8.23
CA ASP A 3 -0.88 -7.99 -8.88
C ASP A 3 -2.26 -7.76 -9.50
N ARG A 4 -2.34 -7.81 -10.83
CA ARG A 4 -3.58 -7.66 -11.60
C ARG A 4 -4.01 -8.98 -12.25
N ASN A 5 -3.50 -10.09 -11.76
CA ASN A 5 -3.86 -11.42 -12.24
C ASN A 5 -5.19 -11.86 -11.61
N LEU A 6 -6.27 -11.75 -12.34
CA LEU A 6 -7.56 -12.30 -11.94
C LEU A 6 -7.77 -13.65 -12.64
N SER A 7 -8.14 -14.65 -11.87
CA SER A 7 -8.60 -15.95 -12.40
C SER A 7 -10.12 -16.04 -12.31
N SER A 8 -10.71 -16.93 -13.12
CA SER A 8 -12.17 -17.18 -13.11
C SER A 8 -13.03 -15.96 -13.45
N VAL A 9 -12.53 -15.11 -14.33
CA VAL A 9 -13.24 -13.98 -14.93
C VAL A 9 -13.45 -14.24 -16.43
N ASP A 10 -14.46 -13.62 -17.04
CA ASP A 10 -14.82 -13.79 -18.46
C ASP A 10 -14.14 -12.75 -19.37
N PHE A 11 -13.19 -12.01 -18.83
CA PHE A 11 -12.39 -11.04 -19.58
C PHE A 11 -10.88 -11.27 -19.37
N ARG A 12 -10.05 -10.65 -20.21
CA ARG A 12 -8.60 -10.68 -20.02
C ARG A 12 -8.17 -9.73 -18.91
N ALA A 13 -7.69 -10.27 -17.79
CA ALA A 13 -7.13 -9.49 -16.71
C ALA A 13 -5.87 -8.70 -17.12
N GLY A 14 -5.64 -7.55 -16.51
CA GLY A 14 -4.50 -6.66 -16.75
C GLY A 14 -4.83 -5.20 -16.53
N VAL A 15 -4.11 -4.30 -17.21
CA VAL A 15 -4.36 -2.85 -17.13
C VAL A 15 -5.50 -2.48 -18.08
N ASN A 16 -6.73 -2.62 -17.63
CA ASN A 16 -7.95 -2.30 -18.38
C ASN A 16 -9.12 -2.01 -17.44
N ASN A 17 -10.19 -1.43 -17.99
CA ASN A 17 -11.36 -1.05 -17.24
C ASN A 17 -12.04 -2.21 -16.51
N ASP A 18 -12.15 -3.38 -17.13
CA ASP A 18 -12.86 -4.53 -16.55
C ASP A 18 -12.14 -5.01 -15.29
N THR A 19 -10.80 -5.09 -15.33
CA THR A 19 -10.00 -5.41 -14.15
C THR A 19 -10.20 -4.41 -13.03
N TYR A 20 -10.13 -3.10 -13.31
CA TYR A 20 -10.31 -2.10 -12.26
C TYR A 20 -11.74 -2.01 -11.75
N LYS A 21 -12.76 -2.26 -12.57
CA LYS A 21 -14.14 -2.40 -12.08
C LYS A 21 -14.27 -3.57 -11.11
N TYR A 22 -13.64 -4.69 -11.39
CA TYR A 22 -13.61 -5.84 -10.49
C TYR A 22 -12.97 -5.48 -9.14
N TYR A 23 -11.85 -4.74 -9.14
CA TYR A 23 -11.22 -4.24 -7.91
C TYR A 23 -12.12 -3.26 -7.16
N ILE A 24 -12.81 -2.37 -7.86
CA ILE A 24 -13.76 -1.42 -7.26
C ILE A 24 -14.93 -2.15 -6.61
N ASP A 25 -15.49 -3.17 -7.26
CA ASP A 25 -16.58 -3.98 -6.70
C ASP A 25 -16.12 -4.75 -5.45
N PHE A 26 -14.92 -5.33 -5.48
CA PHE A 26 -14.32 -5.97 -4.32
C PHE A 26 -14.12 -4.96 -3.16
N ALA A 27 -13.58 -3.79 -3.46
CA ALA A 27 -13.39 -2.73 -2.46
C ALA A 27 -14.72 -2.32 -1.82
N ALA A 28 -15.76 -2.09 -2.63
CA ALA A 28 -17.08 -1.73 -2.16
C ALA A 28 -17.71 -2.81 -1.25
N GLN A 29 -17.57 -4.08 -1.64
CA GLN A 29 -18.10 -5.22 -0.87
C GLN A 29 -17.42 -5.38 0.49
N ASN A 30 -16.13 -5.04 0.58
CA ASN A 30 -15.32 -5.20 1.78
C ASN A 30 -15.09 -3.88 2.54
N LYS A 31 -15.82 -2.80 2.21
CA LYS A 31 -15.72 -1.47 2.86
C LYS A 31 -14.33 -0.86 2.77
N ILE A 32 -13.62 -1.12 1.69
CA ILE A 32 -12.31 -0.53 1.38
C ILE A 32 -12.58 0.78 0.63
N GLU A 33 -12.02 1.87 1.11
CA GLU A 33 -12.37 3.23 0.66
C GLU A 33 -11.72 3.60 -0.67
N TYR A 34 -10.56 3.02 -1.00
CA TYR A 34 -9.75 3.43 -2.14
C TYR A 34 -9.30 2.27 -3.00
N VAL A 35 -9.20 2.51 -4.30
CA VAL A 35 -8.46 1.65 -5.24
C VAL A 35 -7.37 2.48 -5.91
N ILE A 36 -6.15 1.97 -5.89
CA ILE A 36 -5.01 2.60 -6.57
C ILE A 36 -4.87 2.02 -7.97
N LEU A 37 -4.94 2.89 -8.99
CA LEU A 37 -4.48 2.54 -10.32
C LEU A 37 -2.97 2.68 -10.33
N ASP A 38 -2.27 1.57 -10.13
CA ASP A 38 -0.82 1.51 -10.10
C ASP A 38 -0.22 1.65 -11.51
N GLU A 39 1.10 1.65 -11.65
CA GLU A 39 1.83 1.90 -12.90
C GLU A 39 1.20 1.23 -14.12
N GLY A 40 1.12 1.95 -15.24
CA GLY A 40 0.66 1.44 -16.53
C GLY A 40 -0.66 2.03 -17.04
N TRP A 41 -1.43 2.76 -16.25
CA TRP A 41 -2.68 3.41 -16.68
C TRP A 41 -2.46 4.61 -17.62
N ALA A 42 -1.30 5.25 -17.55
CA ALA A 42 -0.88 6.36 -18.39
C ALA A 42 0.31 5.98 -19.28
N VAL A 43 0.63 6.82 -20.26
CA VAL A 43 1.68 6.54 -21.25
C VAL A 43 3.08 6.75 -20.65
N ASN A 44 3.69 5.70 -20.12
CA ASN A 44 4.98 5.76 -19.43
C ASN A 44 6.15 6.20 -20.32
N LYS A 45 6.23 5.72 -21.56
CA LYS A 45 7.37 6.03 -22.46
C LYS A 45 7.58 7.52 -22.75
N LYS A 46 6.53 8.31 -22.61
CA LYS A 46 6.57 9.77 -22.78
C LYS A 46 6.58 10.51 -21.45
N ALA A 47 6.50 9.80 -20.35
CA ALA A 47 6.28 10.35 -19.02
C ALA A 47 5.18 11.43 -19.05
N ASP A 48 4.00 11.10 -19.56
CA ASP A 48 2.88 12.00 -19.72
C ASP A 48 1.64 11.47 -19.03
N MET A 49 1.36 12.01 -17.87
CA MET A 49 0.20 11.60 -17.06
C MET A 49 -1.14 12.08 -17.65
N LEU A 50 -1.14 13.01 -18.59
CA LEU A 50 -2.37 13.47 -19.25
C LEU A 50 -2.76 12.58 -20.44
N GLN A 51 -1.90 11.64 -20.83
CA GLN A 51 -2.18 10.66 -21.86
C GLN A 51 -2.51 9.29 -21.23
N VAL A 52 -3.78 9.02 -21.06
CA VAL A 52 -4.28 7.72 -20.60
C VAL A 52 -4.15 6.69 -21.73
N ILE A 53 -3.79 5.45 -21.41
CA ILE A 53 -3.71 4.37 -22.41
C ILE A 53 -5.10 4.02 -22.95
N PRO A 54 -5.21 3.51 -24.20
CA PRO A 54 -6.50 3.22 -24.82
C PRO A 54 -7.38 2.19 -24.06
N GLN A 55 -6.75 1.33 -23.27
CA GLN A 55 -7.43 0.29 -22.50
C GLN A 55 -8.11 0.82 -21.22
N ILE A 56 -7.85 2.09 -20.86
CA ILE A 56 -8.39 2.74 -19.67
C ILE A 56 -9.26 3.93 -20.07
N ASN A 57 -10.54 3.88 -19.70
CA ASN A 57 -11.43 5.03 -19.71
C ASN A 57 -11.54 5.57 -18.28
N LEU A 58 -10.63 6.46 -17.92
CA LEU A 58 -10.52 6.96 -16.55
C LEU A 58 -11.75 7.74 -16.08
N PRO A 59 -12.42 8.61 -16.89
CA PRO A 59 -13.68 9.23 -16.51
C PRO A 59 -14.77 8.21 -16.17
N GLU A 60 -14.88 7.14 -16.93
CA GLU A 60 -15.84 6.04 -16.66
C GLU A 60 -15.53 5.34 -15.36
N LEU A 61 -14.24 5.01 -15.10
CA LEU A 61 -13.81 4.38 -13.85
C LEU A 61 -14.07 5.29 -12.65
N ALA A 62 -13.80 6.59 -12.75
CA ALA A 62 -14.06 7.54 -11.68
C ALA A 62 -15.56 7.64 -11.36
N ALA A 63 -16.42 7.69 -12.39
CA ALA A 63 -17.87 7.67 -12.20
C ALA A 63 -18.35 6.34 -11.59
N TYR A 64 -17.81 5.22 -12.05
CA TYR A 64 -18.14 3.88 -11.53
C TYR A 64 -17.74 3.74 -10.06
N ALA A 65 -16.51 4.08 -9.70
CA ALA A 65 -16.02 4.05 -8.32
C ALA A 65 -16.89 4.92 -7.40
N LYS A 66 -17.18 6.14 -7.81
CA LYS A 66 -18.09 7.04 -7.07
C LYS A 66 -19.47 6.42 -6.86
N SER A 67 -20.04 5.72 -7.84
CA SER A 67 -21.33 5.04 -7.71
C SER A 67 -21.33 3.91 -6.68
N LYS A 68 -20.13 3.39 -6.35
CA LYS A 68 -19.90 2.32 -5.38
C LYS A 68 -19.39 2.83 -4.02
N ASN A 69 -19.29 4.15 -3.83
CA ASN A 69 -18.64 4.81 -2.67
C ASN A 69 -17.17 4.39 -2.49
N VAL A 70 -16.47 4.19 -3.58
CA VAL A 70 -15.02 3.93 -3.62
C VAL A 70 -14.36 5.11 -4.34
N ASP A 71 -13.24 5.56 -3.83
CA ASP A 71 -12.46 6.63 -4.44
C ASP A 71 -11.22 6.07 -5.17
N LEU A 72 -10.70 6.83 -6.13
CA LEU A 72 -9.52 6.44 -6.90
C LEU A 72 -8.30 7.27 -6.55
N ILE A 73 -7.16 6.60 -6.43
CA ILE A 73 -5.82 7.16 -6.33
C ILE A 73 -5.05 6.75 -7.60
N LEU A 74 -4.25 7.64 -8.15
CA LEU A 74 -3.45 7.35 -9.34
C LEU A 74 -1.97 7.25 -8.99
N TRP A 75 -1.32 6.22 -9.51
CA TRP A 75 0.13 6.15 -9.48
C TRP A 75 0.76 7.22 -10.39
N ALA A 76 1.85 7.81 -9.95
CA ALA A 76 2.56 8.87 -10.64
C ALA A 76 4.08 8.68 -10.53
N GLY A 77 4.77 8.49 -11.64
CA GLY A 77 6.23 8.55 -11.64
C GLY A 77 6.71 10.00 -11.41
N TYR A 78 7.73 10.17 -10.55
CA TYR A 78 8.25 11.48 -10.14
C TYR A 78 8.44 12.45 -11.32
N TRP A 79 9.16 12.05 -12.37
CA TRP A 79 9.48 12.93 -13.49
C TRP A 79 8.26 13.45 -14.24
N ALA A 80 7.27 12.60 -14.48
CA ALA A 80 6.04 12.98 -15.15
C ALA A 80 5.21 13.93 -14.29
N PHE A 81 5.11 13.61 -12.99
CA PHE A 81 4.35 14.41 -12.04
C PHE A 81 5.00 15.78 -11.81
N HIS A 82 6.32 15.81 -11.55
CA HIS A 82 7.08 17.04 -11.30
C HIS A 82 6.98 18.02 -12.46
N ARG A 83 7.14 17.51 -13.69
CA ARG A 83 7.12 18.36 -14.90
C ARG A 83 5.81 19.10 -15.11
N ASP A 84 4.68 18.45 -14.90
CA ASP A 84 3.35 18.98 -15.23
C ASP A 84 2.43 19.06 -14.00
N MET A 85 2.98 19.12 -12.79
CA MET A 85 2.29 18.94 -11.51
C MET A 85 1.00 19.77 -11.38
N GLU A 86 1.04 21.08 -11.68
CA GLU A 86 -0.15 21.95 -11.57
C GLU A 86 -1.28 21.51 -12.52
N LYS A 87 -0.93 21.16 -13.76
CA LYS A 87 -1.91 20.72 -14.77
C LYS A 87 -2.49 19.37 -14.37
N VAL A 88 -1.64 18.43 -13.93
CA VAL A 88 -2.02 17.07 -13.51
C VAL A 88 -2.95 17.14 -12.32
N VAL A 89 -2.57 17.84 -11.26
CA VAL A 89 -3.38 17.96 -10.03
C VAL A 89 -4.74 18.60 -10.35
N LYS A 90 -4.76 19.73 -11.06
CA LYS A 90 -6.00 20.41 -11.43
C LYS A 90 -6.91 19.52 -12.29
N HIS A 91 -6.34 18.83 -13.28
CA HIS A 91 -7.09 17.97 -14.20
C HIS A 91 -7.77 16.82 -13.46
N TYR A 92 -7.02 16.10 -12.64
CA TYR A 92 -7.53 14.91 -11.94
C TYR A 92 -8.39 15.23 -10.71
N ALA A 93 -8.14 16.35 -10.04
CA ALA A 93 -9.04 16.86 -9.01
C ALA A 93 -10.43 17.18 -9.60
N ALA A 94 -10.49 17.82 -10.77
CA ALA A 94 -11.74 18.11 -11.47
C ALA A 94 -12.48 16.84 -11.92
N MET A 95 -11.77 15.75 -12.18
CA MET A 95 -12.34 14.44 -12.51
C MET A 95 -12.87 13.69 -11.27
N GLY A 96 -12.50 14.14 -10.06
CA GLY A 96 -12.89 13.50 -8.80
C GLY A 96 -11.89 12.49 -8.24
N ILE A 97 -10.69 12.40 -8.83
CA ILE A 97 -9.58 11.60 -8.28
C ILE A 97 -9.15 12.18 -6.94
N LYS A 98 -8.82 11.33 -5.99
CA LYS A 98 -8.58 11.71 -4.59
C LYS A 98 -7.12 11.81 -4.18
N GLY A 99 -6.19 11.45 -5.04
CA GLY A 99 -4.78 11.57 -4.71
C GLY A 99 -3.84 10.89 -5.68
N PHE A 100 -2.58 10.90 -5.29
CA PHE A 100 -1.51 10.27 -6.05
C PHE A 100 -0.60 9.44 -5.14
N LYS A 101 -0.21 8.26 -5.64
CA LYS A 101 0.95 7.51 -5.19
C LYS A 101 2.12 7.95 -6.06
N VAL A 102 3.01 8.79 -5.53
CA VAL A 102 4.16 9.33 -6.27
C VAL A 102 5.38 8.49 -6.01
N ASP A 103 6.00 7.96 -7.05
CA ASP A 103 7.02 6.93 -6.99
C ASP A 103 8.30 7.29 -7.76
N PHE A 104 9.38 6.53 -7.51
CA PHE A 104 10.69 6.67 -8.17
C PHE A 104 11.37 8.02 -7.91
N MET A 105 11.30 8.52 -6.70
CA MET A 105 12.04 9.71 -6.29
C MET A 105 13.51 9.43 -6.03
N ASP A 106 13.84 8.31 -5.39
CA ASP A 106 15.17 7.68 -5.20
C ASP A 106 16.27 8.64 -4.71
N ARG A 107 15.89 9.73 -4.06
CA ARG A 107 16.81 10.75 -3.50
C ARG A 107 16.16 11.48 -2.33
N ASP A 108 16.97 12.13 -1.49
CA ASP A 108 16.56 12.86 -0.29
C ASP A 108 17.28 14.21 -0.11
N ASP A 109 17.79 14.76 -1.20
CA ASP A 109 18.42 16.08 -1.21
C ASP A 109 17.40 17.23 -1.18
N GLN A 110 17.91 18.45 -1.09
CA GLN A 110 17.09 19.65 -0.94
C GLN A 110 16.07 19.81 -2.08
N GLU A 111 16.46 19.51 -3.31
CA GLU A 111 15.56 19.61 -4.47
C GLU A 111 14.36 18.65 -4.35
N MET A 112 14.59 17.42 -3.88
CA MET A 112 13.53 16.46 -3.66
C MET A 112 12.64 16.86 -2.49
N VAL A 113 13.22 17.35 -1.40
CA VAL A 113 12.44 17.85 -0.25
C VAL A 113 11.55 19.02 -0.67
N ASP A 114 12.09 19.97 -1.44
CA ASP A 114 11.33 21.10 -1.95
C ASP A 114 10.18 20.66 -2.89
N PHE A 115 10.43 19.65 -3.73
CA PHE A 115 9.39 19.03 -4.54
C PHE A 115 8.26 18.45 -3.67
N MET A 116 8.61 17.66 -2.64
CA MET A 116 7.63 17.03 -1.76
C MET A 116 6.77 18.07 -1.03
N TRP A 117 7.37 19.19 -0.59
CA TRP A 117 6.63 20.29 0.02
C TRP A 117 5.66 20.95 -0.97
N LYS A 118 6.11 21.28 -2.18
CA LYS A 118 5.27 21.88 -3.22
C LYS A 118 4.12 20.95 -3.63
N ALA A 119 4.41 19.67 -3.80
CA ALA A 119 3.39 18.68 -4.13
C ALA A 119 2.34 18.54 -3.01
N ALA A 120 2.78 18.52 -1.75
CA ALA A 120 1.89 18.45 -0.60
C ALA A 120 0.96 19.65 -0.51
N GLU A 121 1.49 20.87 -0.63
CA GLU A 121 0.72 22.11 -0.61
C GLU A 121 -0.30 22.16 -1.75
N LEU A 122 0.13 21.87 -2.98
CA LEU A 122 -0.74 21.90 -4.14
C LEU A 122 -1.86 20.84 -4.04
N CYS A 123 -1.53 19.60 -3.67
CA CYS A 123 -2.52 18.56 -3.49
C CYS A 123 -3.49 18.89 -2.34
N ALA A 124 -3.01 19.46 -1.23
CA ALA A 124 -3.86 19.92 -0.13
C ALA A 124 -4.89 20.96 -0.59
N SER A 125 -4.47 21.93 -1.41
CA SER A 125 -5.37 22.97 -1.94
C SER A 125 -6.51 22.41 -2.81
N HIS A 126 -6.31 21.21 -3.36
CA HIS A 126 -7.31 20.47 -4.16
C HIS A 126 -7.96 19.31 -3.37
N LYS A 127 -7.71 19.18 -2.06
CA LYS A 127 -8.20 18.10 -1.19
C LYS A 127 -7.83 16.71 -1.70
N MET A 128 -6.59 16.57 -2.14
CA MET A 128 -6.02 15.33 -2.66
C MET A 128 -4.96 14.78 -1.71
N LEU A 129 -4.95 13.47 -1.56
CA LEU A 129 -4.02 12.69 -0.73
C LEU A 129 -2.70 12.44 -1.49
N LEU A 130 -1.65 12.22 -0.73
CA LEU A 130 -0.35 11.79 -1.24
C LEU A 130 0.19 10.61 -0.45
N ASP A 131 0.69 9.63 -1.17
CA ASP A 131 1.51 8.53 -0.70
C ASP A 131 2.83 8.54 -1.46
N TYR A 132 3.96 8.57 -0.76
CA TYR A 132 5.28 8.69 -1.39
C TYR A 132 6.01 7.35 -1.39
N HIS A 133 6.37 6.88 -2.59
CA HIS A 133 7.14 5.67 -2.85
C HIS A 133 8.51 5.96 -3.46
N GLY A 134 9.42 4.99 -3.46
CA GLY A 134 10.80 5.22 -3.88
C GLY A 134 11.41 6.44 -3.19
N THR A 135 11.19 6.60 -1.91
CA THR A 135 11.44 7.85 -1.17
C THR A 135 12.21 7.62 0.13
N CYS A 136 12.64 8.72 0.75
CA CYS A 136 13.19 8.70 2.10
C CYS A 136 12.09 8.44 3.16
N LYS A 137 12.54 8.18 4.40
CA LYS A 137 11.64 8.11 5.56
C LYS A 137 10.96 9.45 5.82
N PRO A 138 9.81 9.49 6.53
CA PRO A 138 9.14 10.72 6.94
C PRO A 138 10.09 11.67 7.70
N PHE A 139 9.98 12.96 7.42
CA PHE A 139 10.78 14.01 8.05
C PHE A 139 9.94 15.12 8.68
N GLY A 140 8.65 14.86 8.90
CA GLY A 140 7.73 15.81 9.56
C GLY A 140 6.81 16.59 8.63
N LEU A 141 6.92 16.42 7.29
CA LEU A 141 6.07 17.10 6.31
C LEU A 141 4.57 16.86 6.57
N GLN A 142 4.20 15.64 6.97
CA GLN A 142 2.81 15.28 7.29
C GLN A 142 2.22 16.03 8.48
N ARG A 143 3.04 16.66 9.32
CA ARG A 143 2.56 17.52 10.41
C ARG A 143 2.06 18.86 9.91
N THR A 144 2.63 19.36 8.81
CA THR A 144 2.20 20.60 8.15
C THR A 144 1.12 20.31 7.10
N TYR A 145 1.30 19.24 6.34
CA TYR A 145 0.40 18.82 5.29
C TYR A 145 -0.11 17.40 5.56
N PRO A 146 -1.18 17.25 6.36
CA PRO A 146 -1.71 15.93 6.75
C PRO A 146 -2.35 15.14 5.59
N ASN A 147 -2.47 15.74 4.42
CA ASN A 147 -2.82 15.04 3.18
C ASN A 147 -1.67 14.15 2.65
N VAL A 148 -0.45 14.31 3.14
CA VAL A 148 0.63 13.33 2.95
C VAL A 148 0.44 12.23 4.00
N ILE A 149 -0.23 11.16 3.61
CA ILE A 149 -0.72 10.17 4.57
C ILE A 149 0.20 8.98 4.74
N ASN A 150 1.06 8.70 3.77
CA ASN A 150 1.98 7.57 3.89
C ASN A 150 3.29 7.77 3.12
N TYR A 151 4.27 6.94 3.48
CA TYR A 151 5.61 6.91 2.87
C TYR A 151 6.10 5.46 2.83
N GLU A 152 6.69 5.04 1.72
CA GLU A 152 7.39 3.77 1.68
C GLU A 152 8.67 3.82 2.53
N GLY A 153 9.77 4.28 1.98
CA GLY A 153 11.08 4.40 2.65
C GLY A 153 11.51 3.15 3.42
N VAL A 154 11.18 1.96 2.93
CA VAL A 154 11.36 0.66 3.56
C VAL A 154 11.51 -0.42 2.48
N ASN A 155 12.10 -1.57 2.80
CA ASN A 155 11.96 -2.76 1.97
C ASN A 155 10.57 -3.36 2.18
N GLY A 156 9.56 -2.84 1.45
CA GLY A 156 8.18 -3.32 1.52
C GLY A 156 8.04 -4.80 1.11
N LEU A 157 6.88 -5.37 1.38
CA LEU A 157 6.61 -6.79 1.10
C LEU A 157 6.80 -7.14 -0.39
N GLU A 158 6.60 -6.19 -1.30
CA GLU A 158 6.80 -6.40 -2.73
C GLU A 158 8.21 -6.84 -3.09
N GLN A 159 9.20 -6.52 -2.27
CA GLN A 159 10.58 -6.94 -2.50
C GLN A 159 10.75 -8.45 -2.57
N LEU A 160 9.82 -9.22 -1.99
CA LEU A 160 9.79 -10.69 -2.10
C LEU A 160 9.55 -11.19 -3.53
N LYS A 161 9.10 -10.34 -4.44
CA LYS A 161 9.02 -10.69 -5.88
C LYS A 161 10.41 -10.89 -6.50
N TRP A 162 11.46 -10.29 -5.91
CA TRP A 162 12.83 -10.24 -6.46
C TRP A 162 13.92 -10.71 -5.51
N LYS A 163 13.69 -10.74 -4.20
CA LYS A 163 14.70 -11.16 -3.22
C LYS A 163 15.07 -12.61 -3.43
N LYS A 164 16.37 -12.87 -3.40
CA LYS A 164 16.92 -14.23 -3.55
C LYS A 164 16.39 -15.16 -2.46
N GLN A 165 16.36 -16.45 -2.78
CA GLN A 165 16.14 -17.49 -1.79
C GLN A 165 17.14 -17.35 -0.65
N GLY A 166 16.69 -17.52 0.60
CA GLY A 166 17.49 -17.28 1.79
C GLY A 166 17.35 -15.87 2.39
N TYR A 167 16.64 -14.95 1.74
CA TYR A 167 16.23 -13.70 2.38
C TYR A 167 15.32 -13.99 3.58
N ASP A 168 15.58 -13.36 4.71
CA ASP A 168 14.81 -13.55 5.95
C ASP A 168 13.86 -12.37 6.17
N GLN A 169 12.65 -12.50 5.61
CA GLN A 169 11.57 -11.53 5.78
C GLN A 169 11.11 -11.46 7.23
N VAL A 170 11.02 -12.62 7.89
CA VAL A 170 10.48 -12.74 9.24
C VAL A 170 11.30 -11.92 10.25
N THR A 171 12.61 -12.02 10.18
CA THR A 171 13.51 -11.20 11.03
C THR A 171 13.50 -9.73 10.60
N TYR A 172 13.40 -9.45 9.31
CA TYR A 172 13.31 -8.08 8.82
C TYR A 172 12.09 -7.34 9.37
N ASP A 173 10.90 -7.97 9.36
CA ASP A 173 9.65 -7.39 9.87
C ASP A 173 9.68 -7.12 11.38
N LEU A 174 10.57 -7.79 12.11
CA LEU A 174 10.80 -7.57 13.53
C LEU A 174 11.98 -6.62 13.81
N THR A 175 12.61 -6.10 12.76
CA THR A 175 13.76 -5.21 12.87
C THR A 175 13.41 -3.79 12.44
N PHE A 176 12.81 -3.63 11.26
CA PHE A 176 12.58 -2.31 10.69
C PHE A 176 11.64 -1.42 11.53
N PRO A 177 10.63 -1.94 12.25
CA PRO A 177 9.76 -1.09 13.08
C PRO A 177 10.52 -0.27 14.12
N PHE A 178 11.54 -0.85 14.73
CA PHE A 178 12.38 -0.17 15.74
C PHE A 178 13.24 0.96 15.16
N ILE A 179 13.41 1.01 13.85
CA ILE A 179 14.27 1.98 13.16
C ILE A 179 13.41 2.92 12.32
N ARG A 180 12.66 2.38 11.38
CA ARG A 180 11.93 3.13 10.36
C ARG A 180 10.66 3.78 10.90
N MET A 181 9.87 3.06 11.71
CA MET A 181 8.60 3.56 12.21
C MET A 181 8.76 4.68 13.26
N LEU A 182 9.94 4.86 13.84
CA LEU A 182 10.24 6.02 14.68
C LEU A 182 10.12 7.35 13.93
N ALA A 183 10.29 7.34 12.61
CA ALA A 183 10.17 8.53 11.78
C ALA A 183 8.71 8.88 11.41
N GLY A 184 7.79 7.93 11.52
CA GLY A 184 6.39 8.09 11.15
C GLY A 184 5.83 6.92 10.33
N PRO A 185 4.69 7.11 9.64
CA PRO A 185 3.97 6.05 8.98
C PRO A 185 4.80 5.35 7.89
N VAL A 186 4.45 4.10 7.62
CA VAL A 186 5.14 3.25 6.65
C VAL A 186 4.14 2.55 5.74
N ASP A 187 4.33 2.69 4.43
CA ASP A 187 3.63 1.90 3.44
C ASP A 187 4.44 0.63 3.13
N TYR A 188 4.17 -0.41 3.91
CA TYR A 188 4.86 -1.70 3.81
C TYR A 188 4.19 -2.64 2.80
N THR A 189 2.92 -2.41 2.49
CA THR A 189 2.10 -3.24 1.60
C THR A 189 1.92 -4.69 2.09
N GLN A 190 1.57 -4.86 3.35
CA GLN A 190 1.27 -6.17 3.97
C GLN A 190 -0.03 -6.80 3.46
N GLY A 191 -0.30 -8.02 3.91
CA GLY A 191 -1.59 -8.68 3.68
C GLY A 191 -1.56 -9.80 2.65
N ALA A 192 -0.40 -10.40 2.36
CA ALA A 192 -0.33 -11.53 1.43
C ALA A 192 -1.11 -12.74 1.94
N MET A 193 -2.02 -13.24 1.12
CA MET A 193 -2.80 -14.45 1.40
C MET A 193 -2.08 -15.72 0.94
N ARG A 194 -1.09 -15.58 0.05
CA ARG A 194 -0.17 -16.66 -0.34
C ARG A 194 1.10 -16.57 0.50
N ASN A 195 1.40 -17.64 1.25
CA ASN A 195 2.49 -17.67 2.22
C ASN A 195 3.32 -18.94 2.05
N ALA A 196 4.60 -18.86 2.41
CA ALA A 196 5.54 -19.98 2.38
C ALA A 196 6.43 -19.97 3.63
N THR A 197 6.92 -21.13 4.03
CA THR A 197 8.03 -21.19 4.99
C THR A 197 9.28 -20.54 4.35
N GLN A 198 10.24 -20.12 5.16
CA GLN A 198 11.49 -19.55 4.65
C GLN A 198 12.19 -20.50 3.65
N LYS A 199 12.16 -21.81 3.90
CA LYS A 199 12.74 -22.83 3.01
C LYS A 199 11.92 -23.03 1.74
N GLY A 200 10.60 -22.89 1.80
CA GLY A 200 9.70 -23.05 0.67
C GLY A 200 9.54 -21.77 -0.17
N TYR A 201 10.02 -20.64 0.32
CA TYR A 201 9.96 -19.38 -0.41
C TYR A 201 10.89 -19.38 -1.63
N TYR A 202 10.37 -18.87 -2.74
CA TYR A 202 11.15 -18.50 -3.92
C TYR A 202 10.56 -17.22 -4.54
N PRO A 203 11.39 -16.35 -5.13
CA PRO A 203 10.93 -15.12 -5.75
C PRO A 203 10.05 -15.45 -6.97
N ASN A 204 8.86 -14.87 -7.02
CA ASN A 204 7.93 -15.06 -8.12
C ASN A 204 7.18 -13.75 -8.38
N ASN A 205 7.34 -13.21 -9.58
CA ASN A 205 6.73 -11.94 -9.96
C ASN A 205 5.23 -12.07 -10.31
N HIS A 206 4.79 -13.27 -10.73
CA HIS A 206 3.42 -13.50 -11.17
C HIS A 206 2.50 -14.01 -10.06
N GLU A 207 3.07 -14.74 -9.12
CA GLU A 207 2.38 -15.29 -7.97
C GLU A 207 3.21 -15.08 -6.70
N PRO A 208 3.40 -13.82 -6.29
CA PRO A 208 4.27 -13.51 -5.17
C PRO A 208 3.72 -14.12 -3.88
N MET A 209 4.61 -14.41 -2.95
CA MET A 209 4.29 -14.99 -1.64
C MET A 209 5.07 -14.32 -0.53
N SER A 210 4.47 -14.20 0.65
CA SER A 210 5.18 -13.80 1.86
C SER A 210 5.83 -15.00 2.54
N GLN A 211 6.77 -14.74 3.45
CA GLN A 211 7.28 -15.75 4.38
C GLN A 211 6.46 -15.77 5.67
N GLY A 212 6.37 -16.94 6.31
CA GLY A 212 5.58 -17.16 7.52
C GLY A 212 4.12 -17.51 7.23
N THR A 213 3.21 -17.03 8.06
CA THR A 213 1.78 -17.36 7.99
C THR A 213 0.91 -16.17 7.62
N ARG A 214 -0.36 -16.45 7.24
CA ARG A 214 -1.38 -15.40 7.10
C ARG A 214 -1.63 -14.65 8.41
N CYS A 215 -1.64 -15.34 9.53
CA CYS A 215 -1.78 -14.69 10.85
C CYS A 215 -0.71 -13.61 11.07
N ARG A 216 0.51 -13.87 10.61
CA ARG A 216 1.59 -12.87 10.61
C ARG A 216 1.21 -11.65 9.78
N GLN A 217 0.71 -11.85 8.57
CA GLN A 217 0.27 -10.76 7.68
C GLN A 217 -0.90 -9.97 8.29
N LEU A 218 -1.80 -10.62 9.01
CA LEU A 218 -2.89 -9.94 9.74
C LEU A 218 -2.35 -9.12 10.92
N ALA A 219 -1.37 -9.65 11.66
CA ALA A 219 -0.73 -8.95 12.77
C ALA A 219 -0.05 -7.65 12.34
N GLU A 220 0.53 -7.63 11.15
CA GLU A 220 1.22 -6.47 10.57
C GLU A 220 0.29 -5.26 10.38
N TYR A 221 -1.01 -5.45 10.15
CA TYR A 221 -2.00 -4.36 10.11
C TYR A 221 -2.22 -3.66 11.45
N ILE A 222 -1.90 -4.34 12.54
CA ILE A 222 -1.98 -3.75 13.88
C ILE A 222 -0.62 -3.18 14.31
N ILE A 223 0.47 -3.87 13.98
CA ILE A 223 1.82 -3.49 14.43
C ILE A 223 2.37 -2.31 13.65
N PHE A 224 2.23 -2.32 12.32
CA PHE A 224 2.80 -1.26 11.48
C PHE A 224 1.95 0.00 11.52
N GLU A 225 2.61 1.14 11.69
CA GLU A 225 1.95 2.44 11.67
C GLU A 225 1.66 2.85 10.24
N SER A 226 0.40 2.77 9.85
CA SER A 226 -0.02 3.16 8.50
C SER A 226 -1.46 3.65 8.51
N PRO A 227 -1.70 4.96 8.39
CA PRO A 227 -3.06 5.49 8.24
C PRO A 227 -3.68 5.19 6.88
N PHE A 228 -2.89 4.66 5.95
CA PHE A 228 -3.30 4.24 4.62
C PHE A 228 -2.76 2.85 4.31
N ASN A 229 -3.40 1.84 4.89
CA ASN A 229 -3.00 0.45 4.72
C ASN A 229 -3.41 -0.08 3.35
N MET A 230 -2.43 -0.57 2.59
CA MET A 230 -2.71 -1.27 1.34
C MET A 230 -3.02 -2.75 1.57
N LEU A 231 -3.87 -3.31 0.73
CA LEU A 231 -4.04 -4.74 0.57
C LEU A 231 -3.20 -5.17 -0.64
N CYS A 232 -2.13 -5.91 -0.41
CA CYS A 232 -1.13 -6.19 -1.44
C CYS A 232 -1.54 -7.25 -2.45
N ASP A 233 -2.46 -8.13 -2.11
CA ASP A 233 -2.82 -9.31 -2.89
C ASP A 233 -4.02 -9.04 -3.83
N THR A 234 -4.39 -10.02 -4.65
CA THR A 234 -5.53 -9.91 -5.56
C THR A 234 -6.86 -10.10 -4.85
N PRO A 235 -7.95 -9.51 -5.35
CA PRO A 235 -9.30 -9.80 -4.87
C PRO A 235 -9.62 -11.29 -4.81
N ILE A 236 -9.15 -12.07 -5.79
CA ILE A 236 -9.39 -13.52 -5.84
C ILE A 236 -8.78 -14.24 -4.62
N ASN A 237 -7.58 -13.87 -4.22
CA ASN A 237 -6.92 -14.47 -3.07
C ASN A 237 -7.61 -14.05 -1.75
N TYR A 238 -8.01 -12.80 -1.64
CA TYR A 238 -8.78 -12.32 -0.49
C TYR A 238 -10.16 -12.98 -0.37
N MET A 239 -10.88 -13.18 -1.46
CA MET A 239 -12.18 -13.87 -1.44
C MET A 239 -12.05 -15.37 -1.08
N LYS A 240 -10.94 -16.01 -1.40
CA LYS A 240 -10.67 -17.39 -0.93
C LYS A 240 -10.43 -17.47 0.57
N GLU A 241 -9.98 -16.38 1.17
CA GLU A 241 -9.65 -16.23 2.58
C GLU A 241 -10.51 -15.12 3.20
N GLN A 242 -11.84 -15.22 3.04
CA GLN A 242 -12.78 -14.16 3.41
C GLN A 242 -12.69 -13.78 4.90
N GLU A 243 -12.46 -14.74 5.79
CA GLU A 243 -12.26 -14.47 7.22
C GLU A 243 -11.08 -13.51 7.47
N CYS A 244 -9.97 -13.72 6.75
CA CYS A 244 -8.82 -12.83 6.83
C CYS A 244 -9.15 -11.43 6.26
N THR A 245 -9.90 -11.39 5.17
CA THR A 245 -10.33 -10.13 4.53
C THR A 245 -11.26 -9.34 5.42
N ASP A 246 -12.22 -10.00 6.08
CA ASP A 246 -13.14 -9.39 7.05
C ASP A 246 -12.38 -8.82 8.24
N PHE A 247 -11.37 -9.55 8.73
CA PHE A 247 -10.49 -9.03 9.79
C PHE A 247 -9.75 -7.77 9.33
N ILE A 248 -9.07 -7.79 8.18
CA ILE A 248 -8.32 -6.64 7.65
C ILE A 248 -9.25 -5.43 7.53
N SER A 249 -10.45 -5.61 6.96
CA SER A 249 -11.44 -4.55 6.76
C SER A 249 -11.99 -4.00 8.09
N SER A 250 -11.88 -4.75 9.19
CA SER A 250 -12.32 -4.34 10.52
C SER A 250 -11.26 -3.60 11.33
N VAL A 251 -9.97 -3.73 10.96
CA VAL A 251 -8.87 -3.10 11.68
C VAL A 251 -8.84 -1.60 11.40
N PRO A 252 -8.87 -0.75 12.45
CA PRO A 252 -8.73 0.69 12.25
C PRO A 252 -7.37 1.08 11.68
N THR A 253 -7.34 2.14 10.88
CA THR A 253 -6.10 2.73 10.36
C THR A 253 -5.61 3.91 11.19
N ILE A 254 -6.46 4.41 12.13
CA ILE A 254 -6.16 5.50 13.04
C ILE A 254 -6.40 5.02 14.47
N TRP A 255 -5.43 5.28 15.34
CA TRP A 255 -5.41 4.81 16.71
C TRP A 255 -5.46 5.97 17.70
N ASP A 256 -6.30 5.84 18.74
CA ASP A 256 -6.39 6.81 19.82
C ASP A 256 -5.23 6.66 20.82
N GLU A 257 -4.72 5.43 20.96
CA GLU A 257 -3.64 5.10 21.87
C GLU A 257 -2.81 3.94 21.36
N THR A 258 -1.51 4.00 21.58
CA THR A 258 -0.55 2.94 21.27
C THR A 258 0.36 2.71 22.45
N VAL A 259 0.42 1.47 22.94
CA VAL A 259 1.26 1.06 24.07
C VAL A 259 2.20 -0.06 23.62
N ALA A 260 3.50 0.19 23.67
CA ALA A 260 4.50 -0.85 23.54
C ALA A 260 4.53 -1.66 24.87
N LEU A 261 4.12 -2.93 24.83
CA LEU A 261 4.04 -3.76 26.03
C LEU A 261 5.38 -4.41 26.34
N ASP A 262 5.94 -5.13 25.37
CA ASP A 262 7.24 -5.77 25.46
C ASP A 262 7.79 -6.01 24.05
N SER A 263 9.11 -5.93 23.90
CA SER A 263 9.69 -6.17 22.59
C SER A 263 11.20 -6.35 22.65
N LYS A 264 11.71 -7.12 21.69
CA LYS A 264 13.13 -7.31 21.48
C LYS A 264 13.42 -7.32 19.98
N ILE A 265 14.22 -6.34 19.53
CA ILE A 265 14.57 -6.19 18.11
C ILE A 265 15.02 -7.53 17.50
N ALA A 266 14.55 -7.82 16.30
CA ALA A 266 14.79 -9.05 15.55
C ALA A 266 14.26 -10.34 16.23
N ASN A 267 13.49 -10.26 17.30
CA ASN A 267 12.94 -11.43 18.00
C ASN A 267 11.42 -11.37 18.10
N TYR A 268 10.88 -10.33 18.74
CA TYR A 268 9.44 -10.16 18.90
C TYR A 268 9.02 -8.70 19.15
N ILE A 269 7.77 -8.41 18.85
CA ILE A 269 7.09 -7.14 19.16
C ILE A 269 5.72 -7.47 19.76
N THR A 270 5.43 -6.92 20.94
CA THR A 270 4.10 -6.96 21.54
C THR A 270 3.58 -5.52 21.70
N ILE A 271 2.45 -5.23 21.10
CA ILE A 271 1.84 -3.91 21.10
C ILE A 271 0.35 -4.00 21.42
N ALA A 272 -0.16 -3.01 22.13
CA ALA A 272 -1.60 -2.80 22.30
C ALA A 272 -1.99 -1.46 21.68
N ARG A 273 -3.02 -1.45 20.85
CA ARG A 273 -3.58 -0.25 20.24
C ARG A 273 -5.06 -0.14 20.53
N ARG A 274 -5.52 1.06 20.81
CA ARG A 274 -6.93 1.34 21.09
C ARG A 274 -7.53 2.21 19.99
N SER A 275 -8.72 1.81 19.57
CA SER A 275 -9.60 2.66 18.79
C SER A 275 -10.97 2.68 19.45
N LYS A 276 -11.41 3.85 19.88
CA LYS A 276 -12.62 4.03 20.72
C LYS A 276 -12.54 3.16 21.97
N ASP A 277 -13.49 2.24 22.17
CA ASP A 277 -13.58 1.34 23.31
C ASP A 277 -12.95 -0.03 23.07
N THR A 278 -12.33 -0.25 21.90
CA THR A 278 -11.77 -1.54 21.51
C THR A 278 -10.26 -1.52 21.53
N TRP A 279 -9.67 -2.50 22.23
CA TRP A 279 -8.25 -2.77 22.25
C TRP A 279 -7.87 -3.89 21.31
N TYR A 280 -6.80 -3.68 20.56
CA TYR A 280 -6.16 -4.64 19.67
C TYR A 280 -4.79 -4.97 20.27
N ILE A 281 -4.64 -6.18 20.78
CA ILE A 281 -3.37 -6.67 21.36
C ILE A 281 -2.75 -7.63 20.36
N CYS A 282 -1.51 -7.35 19.98
CA CYS A 282 -0.83 -8.11 18.94
C CYS A 282 0.59 -8.50 19.37
N LEU A 283 0.96 -9.73 19.05
CA LEU A 283 2.30 -10.29 19.22
C LEU A 283 2.79 -10.84 17.89
N LEU A 284 3.96 -10.38 17.46
CA LEU A 284 4.69 -10.88 16.30
C LEU A 284 6.07 -11.36 16.75
N TYR A 285 6.51 -12.52 16.30
CA TYR A 285 7.79 -13.12 16.72
C TYR A 285 8.44 -13.95 15.59
N THR A 286 9.73 -14.31 15.76
CA THR A 286 10.53 -15.00 14.72
C THR A 286 10.21 -16.46 14.55
N SER A 287 9.89 -17.20 15.62
CA SER A 287 9.46 -18.60 15.50
C SER A 287 7.99 -18.63 15.12
N ASP A 288 7.69 -19.14 13.95
CA ASP A 288 6.33 -19.35 13.49
C ASP A 288 5.94 -20.78 13.73
N ALA A 289 4.70 -21.04 14.17
CA ALA A 289 4.16 -22.38 14.37
C ALA A 289 4.23 -23.27 13.11
N ALA A 290 4.41 -22.67 11.94
CA ALA A 290 4.68 -23.37 10.69
C ALA A 290 6.10 -23.96 10.60
N ASP A 291 7.09 -23.39 11.32
CA ASP A 291 8.46 -23.87 11.33
C ASP A 291 8.69 -25.03 12.30
N GLU A 292 7.81 -25.20 13.31
CA GLU A 292 7.92 -26.27 14.30
C GLU A 292 7.37 -27.63 13.83
N ARG A 293 6.76 -27.70 12.65
CA ARG A 293 6.17 -28.91 12.08
C ARG A 293 6.98 -29.52 10.93
N SER A 294 8.23 -29.09 10.73
CA SER A 294 9.11 -29.65 9.70
C SER A 294 10.08 -30.71 10.23
#